data_b0cf4eb3af180c771947349caf3f4c6a
#
_entry.id   b0cf4eb3af180c771947349caf3f4c6a
#
_cell.length_a   1.000
_cell.length_b   1.000
_cell.length_c   1.000
_cell.angle_alpha   90.00
_cell.angle_beta   90.00
_cell.angle_gamma   90.00
#
_symmetry.space_group_name_H-M   'P 1'
#
loop_
_entity.id
_entity.type
_entity.pdbx_description
1 polymer ?
#
loop_
_entity_poly.entity_id
_entity_poly.type
_entity_poly.pdbx_seq_one_letter_code
_entity_poly.pdbx_strand_id
1 'polypeptide(L)'
;MNLRTIFISSFLSLSSLGVLAQERINLSGTWQFAFAANQKEADRLERFYTSDFAKSKFKSTPVPSNWALLGYEEPVYRGFKDNQAGEGFYVREFTIPQDWKDKRILLHFGGVWSSAEVWLNGNELGRHDCGYTSFAFDVTNKLKVDEPNKLAVRVRQITREYKFDVCDDWTWGGIYRDVTLEAMPAKRWIDDVVVQTTFDHLFQDANLDIRVMISDKHKNTLP
;
A
#
# COMPACT_ATOMS: atom_id res chain seq x y z
N MET A 1 -41.05 -39.48 -7.74
CA MET A 1 -39.96 -38.49 -7.93
C MET A 1 -40.63 -37.16 -8.21
N ASN A 2 -40.94 -36.38 -7.17
CA ASN A 2 -41.66 -35.12 -7.28
C ASN A 2 -40.67 -33.96 -7.15
N LEU A 3 -40.33 -33.34 -8.31
CA LEU A 3 -39.64 -32.05 -8.34
C LEU A 3 -40.60 -30.98 -7.79
N ARG A 4 -40.32 -30.45 -6.61
CA ARG A 4 -40.93 -29.20 -6.15
C ARG A 4 -40.12 -28.02 -6.68
N THR A 5 -40.63 -27.40 -7.71
CA THR A 5 -40.10 -26.11 -8.20
C THR A 5 -40.52 -25.04 -7.21
N ILE A 6 -39.55 -24.53 -6.46
CA ILE A 6 -39.76 -23.37 -5.58
C ILE A 6 -39.56 -22.10 -6.45
N PHE A 7 -40.69 -21.41 -6.74
CA PHE A 7 -40.66 -20.06 -7.30
C PHE A 7 -40.36 -19.07 -6.19
N ILE A 8 -39.15 -18.56 -6.14
CA ILE A 8 -38.83 -17.39 -5.33
C ILE A 8 -39.07 -16.15 -6.19
N SER A 9 -40.26 -15.57 -6.10
CA SER A 9 -40.55 -14.25 -6.64
C SER A 9 -39.99 -13.21 -5.68
N SER A 10 -38.69 -12.86 -5.83
CA SER A 10 -38.13 -11.72 -5.15
C SER A 10 -38.53 -10.45 -5.90
N PHE A 11 -39.47 -9.71 -5.32
CA PHE A 11 -39.62 -8.30 -5.62
C PHE A 11 -38.34 -7.61 -5.12
N LEU A 12 -37.33 -7.48 -5.98
CA LEU A 12 -36.26 -6.52 -5.77
C LEU A 12 -36.83 -5.11 -5.98
N SER A 13 -37.33 -4.48 -4.91
CA SER A 13 -37.37 -3.04 -4.89
C SER A 13 -35.92 -2.55 -4.97
N LEU A 14 -35.46 -2.14 -6.15
CA LEU A 14 -34.24 -1.35 -6.32
C LEU A 14 -34.49 0.04 -5.67
N SER A 15 -34.47 0.09 -4.33
CA SER A 15 -34.03 1.30 -3.68
C SER A 15 -32.57 1.45 -4.12
N SER A 16 -32.22 2.55 -4.75
CA SER A 16 -30.84 2.95 -5.05
C SER A 16 -30.11 3.12 -3.72
N LEU A 17 -29.73 2.01 -3.11
CA LEU A 17 -28.63 1.98 -2.17
C LEU A 17 -27.42 2.41 -3.02
N GLY A 18 -27.08 3.70 -2.94
CA GLY A 18 -25.82 4.18 -3.46
C GLY A 18 -24.75 3.28 -2.84
N VAL A 19 -24.26 2.34 -3.62
CA VAL A 19 -23.03 1.63 -3.27
C VAL A 19 -22.01 2.75 -3.15
N LEU A 20 -21.67 3.13 -1.91
CA LEU A 20 -20.55 4.00 -1.64
C LEU A 20 -19.32 3.20 -2.06
N ALA A 21 -19.02 3.25 -3.35
CA ALA A 21 -17.82 2.66 -3.90
C ALA A 21 -16.65 3.27 -3.15
N GLN A 22 -15.75 2.46 -2.68
CA GLN A 22 -14.49 2.92 -2.11
C GLN A 22 -13.79 3.78 -3.16
N GLU A 23 -13.64 5.06 -2.88
CA GLU A 23 -12.96 5.96 -3.80
C GLU A 23 -11.46 5.74 -3.69
N ARG A 24 -10.81 5.63 -4.85
CA ARG A 24 -9.38 5.32 -4.93
C ARG A 24 -8.69 6.25 -5.91
N ILE A 25 -7.53 6.78 -5.51
CA ILE A 25 -6.60 7.46 -6.39
C ILE A 25 -5.37 6.57 -6.54
N ASN A 26 -5.04 6.21 -7.78
CA ASN A 26 -3.81 5.47 -8.09
C ASN A 26 -2.64 6.46 -8.16
N LEU A 27 -1.64 6.29 -7.30
CA LEU A 27 -0.41 7.05 -7.31
C LEU A 27 0.70 6.39 -8.14
N SER A 28 0.46 5.20 -8.68
CA SER A 28 1.38 4.54 -9.63
C SER A 28 1.62 5.42 -10.87
N GLY A 29 2.67 5.12 -11.62
CA GLY A 29 3.06 5.89 -12.80
C GLY A 29 4.46 6.47 -12.65
N THR A 30 4.71 7.69 -13.13
CA THR A 30 6.04 8.29 -13.12
C THR A 30 6.34 8.98 -11.79
N TRP A 31 7.38 8.53 -11.11
CA TRP A 31 7.92 9.12 -9.89
C TRP A 31 9.31 9.74 -10.14
N GLN A 32 9.76 10.59 -9.26
CA GLN A 32 11.15 11.03 -9.20
C GLN A 32 11.93 10.03 -8.33
N PHE A 33 13.07 9.56 -8.81
CA PHE A 33 13.87 8.50 -8.20
C PHE A 33 15.35 8.83 -8.20
N ALA A 34 16.03 8.55 -7.10
CA ALA A 34 17.47 8.54 -6.99
C ALA A 34 17.93 7.22 -6.37
N PHE A 35 19.00 6.64 -6.92
CA PHE A 35 19.63 5.44 -6.39
C PHE A 35 20.94 5.80 -5.69
N ALA A 36 21.18 5.23 -4.52
CA ALA A 36 22.43 5.30 -3.79
C ALA A 36 23.03 3.89 -3.71
N ALA A 37 24.18 3.70 -4.33
CA ALA A 37 24.87 2.40 -4.35
C ALA A 37 25.62 2.09 -3.05
N ASN A 38 25.77 3.06 -2.15
CA ASN A 38 26.48 2.92 -0.88
C ASN A 38 26.03 3.97 0.14
N GLN A 39 26.42 3.78 1.40
CA GLN A 39 26.04 4.66 2.51
C GLN A 39 26.42 6.13 2.28
N LYS A 40 27.60 6.42 1.73
CA LYS A 40 28.05 7.81 1.46
C LYS A 40 27.15 8.53 0.46
N GLU A 41 26.59 7.82 -0.51
CA GLU A 41 25.60 8.36 -1.44
C GLU A 41 24.23 8.53 -0.77
N ALA A 42 23.82 7.56 0.05
CA ALA A 42 22.59 7.63 0.83
C ALA A 42 22.58 8.83 1.79
N ASP A 43 23.69 9.09 2.50
CA ASP A 43 23.82 10.22 3.42
C ASP A 43 23.58 11.58 2.73
N ARG A 44 23.95 11.71 1.46
CA ARG A 44 23.70 12.93 0.66
C ARG A 44 22.22 13.12 0.30
N LEU A 45 21.43 12.09 0.41
CA LEU A 45 20.00 12.07 0.12
C LEU A 45 19.15 12.05 1.39
N GLU A 46 19.76 12.05 2.59
CA GLU A 46 19.06 11.89 3.87
C GLU A 46 17.85 12.82 4.04
N ARG A 47 17.96 14.07 3.56
CA ARG A 47 16.88 15.08 3.66
C ARG A 47 15.96 15.14 2.44
N PHE A 48 15.93 14.14 1.56
CA PHE A 48 15.17 14.15 0.30
C PHE A 48 13.65 14.38 0.47
N TYR A 49 13.13 14.08 1.63
CA TYR A 49 11.71 14.25 1.98
C TYR A 49 11.31 15.69 2.30
N THR A 50 12.27 16.58 2.57
CA THR A 50 12.00 17.99 2.88
C THR A 50 11.61 18.80 1.64
N SER A 51 10.90 19.91 1.82
CA SER A 51 10.41 20.75 0.72
C SER A 51 11.53 21.48 -0.02
N ASP A 52 12.62 21.81 0.68
CA ASP A 52 13.77 22.56 0.20
C ASP A 52 14.83 21.70 -0.50
N PHE A 53 14.65 20.37 -0.53
CA PHE A 53 15.64 19.47 -1.10
C PHE A 53 15.69 19.58 -2.64
N ALA A 54 16.89 19.86 -3.18
CA ALA A 54 17.12 19.96 -4.61
C ALA A 54 17.09 18.57 -5.29
N LYS A 55 16.14 18.38 -6.22
CA LYS A 55 15.94 17.11 -6.93
C LYS A 55 16.87 16.93 -8.15
N SER A 56 17.99 17.62 -8.24
CA SER A 56 18.89 17.61 -9.43
C SER A 56 19.45 16.24 -9.78
N LYS A 57 19.49 15.32 -8.82
CA LYS A 57 19.93 13.92 -9.00
C LYS A 57 18.79 12.93 -9.26
N PHE A 58 17.57 13.40 -9.17
CA PHE A 58 16.41 12.54 -9.37
C PHE A 58 16.10 12.39 -10.85
N LYS A 59 15.74 11.18 -11.27
CA LYS A 59 15.30 10.84 -12.63
C LYS A 59 13.87 10.34 -12.59
N SER A 60 13.16 10.54 -13.69
CA SER A 60 11.83 9.96 -13.88
C SER A 60 11.93 8.44 -13.97
N THR A 61 11.13 7.75 -13.15
CA THR A 61 11.15 6.30 -13.01
C THR A 61 9.72 5.77 -12.88
N PRO A 62 9.36 4.67 -13.54
CA PRO A 62 8.04 4.06 -13.36
C PRO A 62 7.90 3.42 -11.97
N VAL A 63 6.72 3.53 -11.39
CA VAL A 63 6.26 2.79 -10.20
C VAL A 63 4.90 2.20 -10.56
N PRO A 64 4.68 0.88 -10.42
CA PRO A 64 5.60 -0.14 -9.90
C PRO A 64 6.81 -0.42 -10.76
N SER A 65 7.95 -0.69 -10.13
CA SER A 65 9.15 -1.23 -10.79
C SER A 65 10.18 -1.74 -9.78
N ASN A 66 11.16 -2.49 -10.28
CA ASN A 66 12.37 -2.85 -9.57
C ASN A 66 13.56 -2.12 -10.20
N TRP A 67 14.37 -1.47 -9.41
CA TRP A 67 15.47 -0.66 -9.94
C TRP A 67 16.57 -1.46 -10.62
N ALA A 68 16.76 -2.75 -10.28
CA ALA A 68 17.68 -3.62 -10.98
C ALA A 68 17.27 -3.84 -12.45
N LEU A 69 15.96 -4.02 -12.73
CA LEU A 69 15.44 -4.11 -14.10
C LEU A 69 15.63 -2.81 -14.91
N LEU A 70 15.84 -1.69 -14.23
CA LEU A 70 16.08 -0.38 -14.84
C LEU A 70 17.59 -0.07 -14.97
N GLY A 71 18.46 -1.02 -14.63
CA GLY A 71 19.90 -0.92 -14.79
C GLY A 71 20.62 -0.07 -13.72
N TYR A 72 20.01 0.12 -12.55
CA TYR A 72 20.65 0.83 -11.45
C TYR A 72 21.56 -0.06 -10.61
N GLU A 73 21.27 -1.36 -10.56
CA GLU A 73 22.00 -2.36 -9.79
C GLU A 73 21.85 -3.73 -10.45
N GLU A 74 22.87 -4.56 -10.37
CA GLU A 74 22.76 -5.97 -10.82
C GLU A 74 21.95 -6.77 -9.79
N PRO A 75 20.98 -7.59 -10.24
CA PRO A 75 20.21 -8.44 -9.34
C PRO A 75 21.11 -9.54 -8.74
N VAL A 76 20.92 -9.82 -7.46
CA VAL A 76 21.70 -10.82 -6.73
C VAL A 76 20.85 -12.00 -6.34
N TYR A 77 21.32 -13.21 -6.65
CA TYR A 77 20.68 -14.44 -6.26
C TYR A 77 21.01 -14.81 -4.81
N ARG A 78 20.00 -15.18 -4.04
CA ARG A 78 20.10 -15.51 -2.61
C ARG A 78 20.62 -14.41 -1.70
N GLY A 79 20.44 -13.16 -2.10
CA GLY A 79 20.71 -12.03 -1.27
C GLY A 79 22.11 -11.43 -1.37
N PHE A 80 22.25 -10.25 -0.80
CA PHE A 80 23.49 -9.49 -0.79
C PHE A 80 24.38 -9.90 0.38
N LYS A 81 25.69 -9.75 0.19
CA LYS A 81 26.63 -9.66 1.31
C LYS A 81 26.43 -8.31 2.00
N ASP A 82 26.70 -8.28 3.31
CA ASP A 82 26.63 -7.03 4.10
C ASP A 82 27.36 -5.89 3.38
N ASN A 83 26.73 -4.71 3.34
CA ASN A 83 27.22 -3.46 2.73
C ASN A 83 27.24 -3.38 1.19
N GLN A 84 26.62 -4.30 0.46
CA GLN A 84 26.59 -4.28 -1.01
C GLN A 84 25.22 -3.91 -1.61
N ALA A 85 24.19 -3.77 -0.78
CA ALA A 85 22.86 -3.39 -1.29
C ALA A 85 22.70 -1.89 -1.39
N GLY A 86 22.14 -1.46 -2.51
CA GLY A 86 21.76 -0.07 -2.71
C GLY A 86 20.47 0.33 -2.01
N GLU A 87 20.21 1.62 -2.00
CA GLU A 87 18.99 2.23 -1.48
C GLU A 87 18.31 3.07 -2.54
N GLY A 88 16.98 3.00 -2.59
CA GLY A 88 16.16 3.78 -3.50
C GLY A 88 15.42 4.91 -2.78
N PHE A 89 15.44 6.11 -3.35
CA PHE A 89 14.79 7.31 -2.85
C PHE A 89 13.75 7.77 -3.87
N TYR A 90 12.48 7.71 -3.49
CA TYR A 90 11.34 7.99 -4.35
C TYR A 90 10.59 9.22 -3.89
N VAL A 91 10.15 10.05 -4.83
CA VAL A 91 9.31 11.22 -4.56
C VAL A 91 8.16 11.28 -5.56
N ARG A 92 6.94 11.48 -5.06
CA ARG A 92 5.73 11.71 -5.84
C ARG A 92 5.01 12.95 -5.33
N GLU A 93 4.64 13.84 -6.23
CA GLU A 93 3.71 14.93 -5.94
C GLU A 93 2.33 14.55 -6.47
N PHE A 94 1.28 14.88 -5.72
CA PHE A 94 -0.10 14.60 -6.05
C PHE A 94 -1.05 15.56 -5.34
N THR A 95 -2.29 15.63 -5.81
CA THR A 95 -3.38 16.37 -5.16
C THR A 95 -4.51 15.42 -4.81
N ILE A 96 -5.31 15.79 -3.82
CA ILE A 96 -6.57 15.12 -3.49
C ILE A 96 -7.74 16.09 -3.69
N PRO A 97 -8.91 15.61 -4.14
CA PRO A 97 -10.05 16.46 -4.40
C PRO A 97 -10.73 16.93 -3.11
N GLN A 98 -11.47 18.05 -3.20
CA GLN A 98 -12.13 18.71 -2.09
C GLN A 98 -13.14 17.83 -1.35
N ASP A 99 -13.81 16.94 -2.05
CA ASP A 99 -14.81 16.02 -1.50
C ASP A 99 -14.20 14.90 -0.62
N TRP A 100 -12.86 14.84 -0.52
CA TRP A 100 -12.15 13.93 0.38
C TRP A 100 -11.87 14.54 1.77
N LYS A 101 -12.14 15.84 1.96
CA LYS A 101 -11.82 16.59 3.20
C LYS A 101 -12.31 15.93 4.48
N ASP A 102 -13.52 15.37 4.45
CA ASP A 102 -14.16 14.77 5.63
C ASP A 102 -14.18 13.23 5.58
N LYS A 103 -13.32 12.63 4.77
CA LYS A 103 -13.17 11.18 4.63
C LYS A 103 -12.00 10.67 5.45
N ARG A 104 -12.03 9.40 5.83
CA ARG A 104 -10.86 8.68 6.29
C ARG A 104 -10.04 8.28 5.08
N ILE A 105 -8.74 8.58 5.09
CA ILE A 105 -7.86 8.33 3.94
C ILE A 105 -6.71 7.45 4.37
N LEU A 106 -6.55 6.32 3.68
CA LEU A 106 -5.42 5.40 3.83
C LEU A 106 -4.49 5.51 2.63
N LEU A 107 -3.19 5.64 2.90
CA LEU A 107 -2.14 5.47 1.91
C LEU A 107 -1.68 4.02 1.95
N HIS A 108 -1.97 3.27 0.89
CA HIS A 108 -1.73 1.85 0.79
C HIS A 108 -0.58 1.56 -0.19
N PHE A 109 0.32 0.67 0.22
CA PHE A 109 1.39 0.10 -0.60
C PHE A 109 1.13 -1.39 -0.78
N GLY A 110 1.01 -1.85 -2.02
CA GLY A 110 0.79 -3.26 -2.34
C GLY A 110 2.03 -4.14 -2.11
N GLY A 111 3.23 -3.57 -2.19
CA GLY A 111 4.48 -4.26 -1.90
C GLY A 111 5.71 -3.41 -2.20
N VAL A 112 6.68 -3.46 -1.28
CA VAL A 112 7.99 -2.77 -1.37
C VAL A 112 9.06 -3.73 -0.90
N TRP A 113 10.10 -3.95 -1.70
CA TRP A 113 11.21 -4.83 -1.33
C TRP A 113 12.42 -4.03 -0.83
N SER A 114 12.92 -4.28 0.40
CA SER A 114 12.38 -5.13 1.46
C SER A 114 11.84 -4.27 2.62
N SER A 115 12.35 -3.05 2.79
CA SER A 115 11.95 -2.12 3.85
C SER A 115 11.63 -0.75 3.25
N ALA A 116 10.56 -0.13 3.73
CA ALA A 116 10.13 1.20 3.34
C ALA A 116 10.05 2.14 4.54
N GLU A 117 10.72 3.28 4.46
CA GLU A 117 10.49 4.43 5.34
C GLU A 117 9.71 5.47 4.55
N VAL A 118 8.62 6.00 5.11
CA VAL A 118 7.65 6.83 4.38
C VAL A 118 7.42 8.16 5.06
N TRP A 119 7.44 9.24 4.28
CA TRP A 119 7.14 10.61 4.71
C TRP A 119 6.05 11.23 3.84
N LEU A 120 5.19 12.00 4.45
CA LEU A 120 4.17 12.81 3.77
C LEU A 120 4.31 14.27 4.21
N ASN A 121 4.48 15.17 3.24
CA ASN A 121 4.64 16.61 3.49
C ASN A 121 5.76 16.93 4.50
N GLY A 122 6.87 16.16 4.46
CA GLY A 122 8.02 16.31 5.35
C GLY A 122 7.88 15.63 6.72
N ASN A 123 6.73 15.06 7.04
CA ASN A 123 6.48 14.36 8.30
C ASN A 123 6.58 12.85 8.09
N GLU A 124 7.29 12.19 8.96
CA GLU A 124 7.40 10.74 8.94
C GLU A 124 6.03 10.09 9.25
N LEU A 125 5.66 9.10 8.43
CA LEU A 125 4.49 8.27 8.65
C LEU A 125 4.85 7.00 9.43
N GLY A 126 6.03 6.46 9.16
CA GLY A 126 6.54 5.24 9.76
C GLY A 126 7.35 4.38 8.79
N ARG A 127 7.60 3.15 9.23
CA ARG A 127 8.40 2.15 8.53
C ARG A 127 7.62 0.83 8.41
N HIS A 128 7.87 0.10 7.33
CA HIS A 128 7.42 -1.28 7.12
C HIS A 128 8.60 -2.15 6.71
N ASP A 129 8.74 -3.31 7.35
CA ASP A 129 9.83 -4.27 7.14
C ASP A 129 9.24 -5.64 6.80
N CYS A 130 8.95 -5.87 5.55
CA CYS A 130 8.63 -7.15 4.94
C CYS A 130 8.43 -6.94 3.43
N GLY A 131 9.20 -7.65 2.61
CA GLY A 131 9.16 -7.48 1.16
C GLY A 131 7.86 -7.96 0.51
N TYR A 132 7.10 -8.86 1.14
CA TYR A 132 5.99 -9.57 0.51
C TYR A 132 4.60 -9.19 1.01
N THR A 133 4.50 -8.42 2.07
CA THR A 133 3.21 -7.98 2.62
C THR A 133 2.85 -6.56 2.18
N SER A 134 1.56 -6.31 1.99
CA SER A 134 1.02 -4.96 1.85
C SER A 134 0.96 -4.26 3.20
N PHE A 135 0.99 -2.92 3.18
CA PHE A 135 0.85 -2.09 4.37
C PHE A 135 0.15 -0.78 4.05
N ALA A 136 -0.39 -0.13 5.07
CA ALA A 136 -1.07 1.14 4.92
C ALA A 136 -0.81 2.08 6.10
N PHE A 137 -0.85 3.39 5.82
CA PHE A 137 -0.81 4.45 6.83
C PHE A 137 -2.11 5.26 6.79
N ASP A 138 -2.68 5.56 7.96
CA ASP A 138 -3.77 6.53 8.05
C ASP A 138 -3.20 7.94 7.90
N VAL A 139 -3.56 8.60 6.80
CA VAL A 139 -3.07 9.93 6.43
C VAL A 139 -4.16 11.00 6.48
N THR A 140 -5.33 10.69 7.06
CA THR A 140 -6.52 11.53 7.09
C THR A 140 -6.23 12.98 7.47
N ASN A 141 -5.45 13.20 8.54
CA ASN A 141 -5.14 14.55 9.05
C ASN A 141 -3.78 15.09 8.61
N LYS A 142 -3.14 14.45 7.63
CA LYS A 142 -1.78 14.77 7.16
C LYS A 142 -1.76 15.28 5.72
N LEU A 143 -2.88 15.20 5.03
CA LEU A 143 -3.07 15.64 3.65
C LEU A 143 -3.56 17.08 3.57
N LYS A 144 -3.10 17.78 2.55
CA LYS A 144 -3.59 19.09 2.12
C LYS A 144 -4.59 18.87 1.01
N VAL A 145 -5.79 19.45 1.15
CA VAL A 145 -6.86 19.36 0.17
C VAL A 145 -6.67 20.46 -0.88
N ASP A 146 -6.86 20.14 -2.16
CA ASP A 146 -6.68 21.03 -3.32
C ASP A 146 -5.27 21.67 -3.43
N GLU A 147 -4.33 21.21 -2.64
CA GLU A 147 -2.94 21.65 -2.69
C GLU A 147 -2.01 20.47 -3.03
N PRO A 148 -0.79 20.75 -3.53
CA PRO A 148 0.20 19.70 -3.74
C PRO A 148 0.62 19.04 -2.43
N ASN A 149 0.59 17.72 -2.41
CA ASN A 149 1.15 16.88 -1.37
C ASN A 149 2.42 16.21 -1.91
N LYS A 150 3.43 16.08 -1.06
CA LYS A 150 4.69 15.41 -1.38
C LYS A 150 4.79 14.10 -0.59
N LEU A 151 4.75 12.99 -1.29
CA LEU A 151 5.07 11.67 -0.75
C LEU A 151 6.54 11.36 -1.02
N ALA A 152 7.27 10.95 -0.01
CA ALA A 152 8.66 10.53 -0.11
C ALA A 152 8.82 9.13 0.51
N VAL A 153 9.57 8.25 -0.16
CA VAL A 153 9.78 6.87 0.27
C VAL A 153 11.25 6.51 0.10
N ARG A 154 11.89 6.05 1.18
CA ARG A 154 13.21 5.43 1.15
C ARG A 154 13.05 3.93 1.20
N VAL A 155 13.64 3.24 0.27
CA VAL A 155 13.60 1.78 0.20
C VAL A 155 14.99 1.23 0.44
N ARG A 156 15.11 0.30 1.39
CA ARG A 156 16.34 -0.43 1.68
C ARG A 156 16.18 -1.90 1.36
N GLN A 157 17.18 -2.52 0.75
CA GLN A 157 17.17 -3.96 0.47
C GLN A 157 17.68 -4.78 1.65
N ILE A 158 18.65 -4.28 2.41
CA ILE A 158 19.20 -4.99 3.57
C ILE A 158 18.77 -4.28 4.84
N THR A 159 18.05 -5.00 5.69
CA THR A 159 17.64 -4.57 7.03
C THR A 159 17.84 -5.72 8.01
N ARG A 160 17.61 -5.47 9.30
CA ARG A 160 17.64 -6.52 10.30
C ARG A 160 16.67 -7.66 9.98
N GLU A 161 15.51 -7.32 9.46
CA GLU A 161 14.40 -8.22 9.14
C GLU A 161 14.58 -8.95 7.80
N TYR A 162 15.52 -8.51 6.98
CA TYR A 162 15.81 -9.06 5.65
C TYR A 162 15.98 -10.59 5.63
N LYS A 163 16.55 -11.16 6.69
CA LYS A 163 16.80 -12.61 6.80
C LYS A 163 15.51 -13.46 6.78
N PHE A 164 14.36 -12.87 7.11
CA PHE A 164 13.08 -13.56 7.05
C PHE A 164 12.48 -13.57 5.65
N ASP A 165 12.87 -12.61 4.82
CA ASP A 165 12.38 -12.47 3.45
C ASP A 165 13.24 -13.22 2.42
N VAL A 166 14.44 -13.68 2.82
CA VAL A 166 15.36 -14.37 1.92
C VAL A 166 14.97 -15.83 1.75
N CYS A 167 14.65 -16.16 0.52
CA CYS A 167 14.39 -17.53 0.05
C CYS A 167 15.34 -17.90 -1.09
N ASP A 168 14.96 -18.89 -1.89
CA ASP A 168 15.67 -19.32 -3.09
C ASP A 168 15.25 -18.42 -4.29
N ASP A 169 15.48 -17.14 -4.17
CA ASP A 169 15.04 -16.12 -5.12
C ASP A 169 16.11 -15.05 -5.42
N TRP A 170 15.78 -14.18 -6.35
CA TRP A 170 16.56 -12.99 -6.68
C TRP A 170 16.08 -11.80 -5.84
N THR A 171 17.00 -10.96 -5.41
CA THR A 171 16.66 -9.72 -4.71
C THR A 171 16.34 -8.61 -5.70
N TRP A 172 15.14 -8.04 -5.59
CA TRP A 172 14.59 -7.05 -6.49
C TRP A 172 14.16 -5.80 -5.74
N GLY A 173 15.08 -4.89 -5.45
CA GLY A 173 14.75 -3.65 -4.73
C GLY A 173 13.77 -2.77 -5.48
N GLY A 174 12.85 -2.15 -4.75
CA GLY A 174 11.91 -1.16 -5.31
C GLY A 174 10.49 -1.24 -4.78
N ILE A 175 9.68 -0.29 -5.24
CA ILE A 175 8.23 -0.30 -5.08
C ILE A 175 7.66 -1.12 -6.24
N TYR A 176 7.41 -2.40 -6.04
CA TYR A 176 7.09 -3.34 -7.12
C TYR A 176 5.60 -3.64 -7.30
N ARG A 177 4.75 -3.10 -6.41
CA ARG A 177 3.29 -3.11 -6.55
C ARG A 177 2.71 -1.72 -6.43
N ASP A 178 1.42 -1.60 -6.72
CA ASP A 178 0.71 -0.31 -6.74
C ASP A 178 0.77 0.44 -5.42
N VAL A 179 0.79 1.76 -5.54
CA VAL A 179 0.60 2.70 -4.43
C VAL A 179 -0.71 3.44 -4.65
N THR A 180 -1.60 3.41 -3.66
CA THR A 180 -2.93 4.01 -3.79
C THR A 180 -3.33 4.81 -2.57
N LEU A 181 -4.16 5.83 -2.78
CA LEU A 181 -4.95 6.44 -1.73
C LEU A 181 -6.37 5.88 -1.79
N GLU A 182 -6.91 5.55 -0.64
CA GLU A 182 -8.26 5.00 -0.49
C GLU A 182 -9.06 5.85 0.47
N ALA A 183 -10.15 6.45 -0.02
CA ALA A 183 -11.04 7.25 0.80
C ALA A 183 -12.28 6.46 1.18
N MET A 184 -12.63 6.52 2.46
CA MET A 184 -13.77 5.84 3.04
C MET A 184 -14.52 6.75 4.02
N PRO A 185 -15.77 6.44 4.37
CA PRO A 185 -16.51 7.22 5.35
C PRO A 185 -15.76 7.35 6.67
N ALA A 186 -15.65 8.58 7.21
CA ALA A 186 -14.84 8.85 8.41
C ALA A 186 -15.48 8.35 9.71
N LYS A 187 -16.79 8.07 9.72
CA LYS A 187 -17.51 7.71 10.94
C LYS A 187 -17.60 6.21 11.16
N ARG A 188 -17.94 5.47 10.09
CA ARG A 188 -18.10 4.01 10.13
C ARG A 188 -17.55 3.40 8.87
N TRP A 189 -16.82 2.33 9.00
CA TRP A 189 -16.27 1.58 7.87
C TRP A 189 -16.24 0.09 8.18
N ILE A 190 -16.20 -0.72 7.15
CA ILE A 190 -15.92 -2.15 7.27
C ILE A 190 -14.41 -2.28 7.49
N ASP A 191 -14.03 -2.86 8.60
CA ASP A 191 -12.63 -3.03 9.01
C ASP A 191 -12.09 -4.35 8.46
N ASP A 192 -12.92 -5.40 8.52
CA ASP A 192 -12.54 -6.72 8.01
C ASP A 192 -13.77 -7.53 7.61
N VAL A 193 -13.58 -8.47 6.70
CA VAL A 193 -14.59 -9.45 6.28
C VAL A 193 -13.95 -10.82 6.27
N VAL A 194 -14.38 -11.68 7.18
CA VAL A 194 -13.94 -13.08 7.24
C VAL A 194 -14.99 -13.95 6.58
N VAL A 195 -14.58 -14.68 5.55
CA VAL A 195 -15.43 -15.62 4.83
C VAL A 195 -14.89 -17.02 5.07
N GLN A 196 -15.72 -17.90 5.65
CA GLN A 196 -15.38 -19.29 5.91
C GLN A 196 -16.41 -20.21 5.28
N THR A 197 -15.94 -21.13 4.44
CA THR A 197 -16.78 -22.18 3.85
C THR A 197 -16.39 -23.52 4.46
N THR A 198 -17.39 -24.25 4.96
CA THR A 198 -17.23 -25.64 5.45
C THR A 198 -18.10 -26.55 4.64
N PHE A 199 -17.54 -27.66 4.17
CA PHE A 199 -18.26 -28.69 3.41
C PHE A 199 -18.69 -29.86 4.31
N ASP A 200 -19.72 -30.55 3.91
CA ASP A 200 -20.05 -31.86 4.46
C ASP A 200 -18.99 -32.92 4.05
N HIS A 201 -19.06 -34.11 4.61
CA HIS A 201 -18.11 -35.19 4.35
C HIS A 201 -18.15 -35.74 2.92
N LEU A 202 -19.19 -35.45 2.15
CA LEU A 202 -19.34 -35.83 0.74
C LEU A 202 -19.08 -34.70 -0.24
N PHE A 203 -18.78 -33.50 0.26
CA PHE A 203 -18.61 -32.26 -0.54
C PHE A 203 -19.85 -31.95 -1.41
N GLN A 204 -21.04 -32.30 -0.94
CA GLN A 204 -22.32 -32.07 -1.64
C GLN A 204 -23.00 -30.79 -1.15
N ASP A 205 -22.88 -30.52 0.15
CA ASP A 205 -23.45 -29.33 0.79
C ASP A 205 -22.35 -28.49 1.43
N ALA A 206 -22.58 -27.18 1.52
CA ALA A 206 -21.64 -26.23 2.13
C ALA A 206 -22.37 -25.25 3.04
N ASN A 207 -21.74 -24.90 4.16
CA ASN A 207 -22.10 -23.76 4.99
C ASN A 207 -21.16 -22.62 4.71
N LEU A 208 -21.71 -21.44 4.46
CA LEU A 208 -20.98 -20.18 4.28
C LEU A 208 -21.19 -19.30 5.52
N ASP A 209 -20.14 -19.09 6.28
CA ASP A 209 -20.11 -18.14 7.41
C ASP A 209 -19.41 -16.85 6.96
N ILE A 210 -20.09 -15.71 7.09
CA ILE A 210 -19.56 -14.41 6.74
C ILE A 210 -19.63 -13.52 7.99
N ARG A 211 -18.46 -13.13 8.51
CA ARG A 211 -18.33 -12.18 9.61
C ARG A 211 -17.82 -10.86 9.10
N VAL A 212 -18.59 -9.79 9.36
CA VAL A 212 -18.24 -8.42 8.97
C VAL A 212 -17.91 -7.63 10.23
N MET A 213 -16.69 -7.15 10.33
CA MET A 213 -16.26 -6.26 11.41
C MET A 213 -16.44 -4.81 10.98
N ILE A 214 -17.20 -4.06 11.78
CA ILE A 214 -17.49 -2.65 11.52
C ILE A 214 -16.85 -1.81 12.61
N SER A 215 -15.94 -0.92 12.23
CA SER A 215 -15.37 0.08 13.12
C SER A 215 -16.20 1.36 13.13
N ASP A 216 -16.38 1.95 14.31
CA ASP A 216 -17.06 3.23 14.53
C ASP A 216 -16.14 4.16 15.33
N LYS A 217 -15.83 5.33 14.79
CA LYS A 217 -14.96 6.32 15.43
C LYS A 217 -15.45 6.77 16.82
N HIS A 218 -16.74 6.64 17.10
CA HIS A 218 -17.37 7.09 18.34
C HIS A 218 -17.57 5.97 19.38
N LYS A 219 -17.23 4.73 19.06
CA LYS A 219 -17.32 3.61 19.98
C LYS A 219 -15.95 2.98 20.22
N ASN A 220 -15.27 3.46 21.25
CA ASN A 220 -14.09 2.77 21.82
C ASN A 220 -14.47 1.54 22.66
N THR A 221 -15.62 0.94 22.43
CA THR A 221 -16.08 -0.26 23.14
C THR A 221 -16.89 -1.11 22.19
N LEU A 222 -16.27 -2.16 21.68
CA LEU A 222 -17.03 -3.35 21.28
C LEU A 222 -17.07 -4.28 22.48
N PRO A 223 -18.23 -4.91 22.75
CA PRO A 223 -18.37 -5.94 23.78
C PRO A 223 -17.56 -7.18 23.43
#